data_67c34d089865c7aa301d76e36a1d9a55
#
_entry.id   67c34d089865c7aa301d76e36a1d9a55
#
_cell.length_a   1.000
_cell.length_b   1.000
_cell.length_c   1.000
_cell.angle_alpha   90.00
_cell.angle_beta   90.00
_cell.angle_gamma   90.00
#
_symmetry.space_group_name_H-M   'P 1'
#
loop_
_entity.id
_entity.type
_entity.pdbx_description
1 polymer ?
#
loop_
_entity_poly.entity_id
_entity_poly.type
_entity_poly.pdbx_seq_one_letter_code
_entity_poly.pdbx_strand_id
1 'polypeptide(L)'
;MSDIGTKGVARADRRRQLVGEAVEALGREGYARSSMADVARRAGVSKAMVHNVFGSKADLALACLEEVGPGLIASIAAAQTASDPGQRAQETFTAIFSAMADHRHAWALINDETLPEGSAAAARAMELRVQLRRMGTVGTRDVLSGAGLTDPLDHDLLDRLWESIVATAVTWWEDHEDHSAQDMAARLARLLGVVTLAR
;
A
#
# COMPACT_ATOMS: atom_id res chain seq x y z
N MET A 1 -36.50 15.30 16.61
CA MET A 1 -35.07 15.28 16.94
C MET A 1 -34.37 14.10 16.27
N SER A 2 -34.22 14.05 14.93
CA SER A 2 -33.59 12.88 14.25
C SER A 2 -32.97 13.20 12.90
N ASP A 3 -32.71 14.46 12.54
CA ASP A 3 -32.23 14.80 11.19
C ASP A 3 -30.69 15.06 11.12
N ILE A 4 -30.01 15.13 12.26
CA ILE A 4 -28.56 15.40 12.34
C ILE A 4 -27.76 14.13 12.05
N GLY A 5 -28.23 12.96 12.46
CA GLY A 5 -27.53 11.68 12.30
C GLY A 5 -27.41 11.23 10.84
N THR A 6 -28.49 11.35 10.06
CA THR A 6 -28.55 10.85 8.67
C THR A 6 -27.70 11.68 7.71
N LYS A 7 -27.64 13.00 7.88
CA LYS A 7 -26.78 13.89 7.06
C LYS A 7 -25.28 13.66 7.33
N GLY A 8 -24.92 13.38 8.57
CA GLY A 8 -23.55 13.06 8.95
C GLY A 8 -23.04 11.75 8.33
N VAL A 9 -23.84 10.69 8.36
CA VAL A 9 -23.56 9.40 7.74
C VAL A 9 -23.41 9.55 6.23
N ALA A 10 -24.34 10.22 5.57
CA ALA A 10 -24.26 10.46 4.12
C ALA A 10 -23.01 11.25 3.70
N ARG A 11 -22.53 12.19 4.56
CA ARG A 11 -21.30 12.94 4.31
C ARG A 11 -20.05 12.08 4.50
N ALA A 12 -20.00 11.23 5.51
CA ALA A 12 -18.90 10.30 5.75
C ALA A 12 -18.79 9.25 4.63
N ASP A 13 -19.92 8.69 4.19
CA ASP A 13 -19.96 7.74 3.08
C ASP A 13 -19.49 8.37 1.78
N ARG A 14 -19.92 9.61 1.51
CA ARG A 14 -19.46 10.37 0.35
C ARG A 14 -17.95 10.64 0.40
N ARG A 15 -17.43 10.99 1.57
CA ARG A 15 -15.98 11.19 1.73
C ARG A 15 -15.20 9.90 1.46
N ARG A 16 -15.64 8.76 1.98
CA ARG A 16 -15.03 7.45 1.72
C ARG A 16 -15.06 7.09 0.23
N GLN A 17 -16.19 7.28 -0.43
CA GLN A 17 -16.30 7.07 -1.88
C GLN A 17 -15.27 7.93 -2.65
N LEU A 18 -15.16 9.22 -2.32
CA LEU A 18 -14.22 10.12 -2.98
C LEU A 18 -12.76 9.72 -2.71
N VAL A 19 -12.44 9.26 -1.50
CA VAL A 19 -11.10 8.75 -1.17
C VAL A 19 -10.79 7.51 -1.98
N GLY A 20 -11.70 6.55 -2.10
CA GLY A 20 -11.50 5.34 -2.91
C GLY A 20 -11.17 5.67 -4.37
N GLU A 21 -11.98 6.54 -5.01
CA GLU A 21 -11.71 6.98 -6.39
C GLU A 21 -10.41 7.77 -6.52
N ALA A 22 -10.02 8.50 -5.47
CA ALA A 22 -8.78 9.25 -5.46
C ALA A 22 -7.55 8.34 -5.29
N VAL A 23 -7.62 7.30 -4.46
CA VAL A 23 -6.54 6.29 -4.35
C VAL A 23 -6.23 5.68 -5.71
N GLU A 24 -7.29 5.29 -6.46
CA GLU A 24 -7.14 4.72 -7.80
C GLU A 24 -6.57 5.73 -8.80
N ALA A 25 -7.06 6.99 -8.79
CA ALA A 25 -6.59 8.01 -9.71
C ALA A 25 -5.15 8.43 -9.43
N LEU A 26 -4.84 8.72 -8.14
CA LEU A 26 -3.52 9.17 -7.72
C LEU A 26 -2.47 8.06 -7.82
N GLY A 27 -2.84 6.83 -7.47
CA GLY A 27 -1.92 5.70 -7.52
C GLY A 27 -1.60 5.28 -8.96
N ARG A 28 -2.61 5.18 -9.84
CA ARG A 28 -2.43 4.78 -11.24
C ARG A 28 -1.65 5.82 -12.07
N GLU A 29 -2.00 7.09 -11.94
CA GLU A 29 -1.43 8.15 -12.78
C GLU A 29 -0.26 8.88 -12.13
N GLY A 30 -0.08 8.72 -10.82
CA GLY A 30 0.84 9.49 -10.00
C GLY A 30 0.28 10.86 -9.62
N TYR A 31 0.71 11.37 -8.47
CA TYR A 31 0.26 12.68 -7.98
C TYR A 31 0.50 13.79 -8.99
N ALA A 32 1.66 13.88 -9.64
CA ALA A 32 1.97 14.98 -10.54
C ALA A 32 0.97 15.09 -11.70
N ARG A 33 0.56 13.97 -12.30
CA ARG A 33 -0.28 13.92 -13.52
C ARG A 33 -1.77 13.91 -13.25
N SER A 34 -2.22 13.48 -12.07
CA SER A 34 -3.64 13.46 -11.71
C SER A 34 -4.15 14.83 -11.28
N SER A 35 -5.47 15.03 -11.27
CA SER A 35 -6.11 16.25 -10.82
C SER A 35 -7.37 15.99 -10.00
N MET A 36 -7.81 16.98 -9.21
CA MET A 36 -9.10 16.90 -8.50
C MET A 36 -10.29 16.83 -9.47
N ALA A 37 -10.14 17.27 -10.72
CA ALA A 37 -11.16 17.13 -11.76
C ALA A 37 -11.27 15.69 -12.25
N ASP A 38 -10.15 14.94 -12.31
CA ASP A 38 -10.14 13.52 -12.68
C ASP A 38 -10.84 12.68 -11.62
N VAL A 39 -10.54 12.92 -10.33
CA VAL A 39 -11.24 12.29 -9.20
C VAL A 39 -12.75 12.60 -9.23
N ALA A 40 -13.12 13.87 -9.48
CA ALA A 40 -14.52 14.26 -9.57
C ALA A 40 -15.26 13.54 -10.71
N ARG A 41 -14.62 13.44 -11.88
CA ARG A 41 -15.17 12.71 -13.04
C ARG A 41 -15.38 11.23 -12.74
N ARG A 42 -14.40 10.56 -12.12
CA ARG A 42 -14.49 9.13 -11.71
C ARG A 42 -15.59 8.91 -10.71
N ALA A 43 -15.70 9.77 -9.70
CA ALA A 43 -16.72 9.70 -8.65
C ALA A 43 -18.12 10.16 -9.09
N GLY A 44 -18.30 10.66 -10.32
CA GLY A 44 -19.57 11.19 -10.82
C GLY A 44 -20.05 12.44 -10.08
N VAL A 45 -19.15 13.30 -9.61
CA VAL A 45 -19.45 14.52 -8.86
C VAL A 45 -18.81 15.76 -9.51
N SER A 46 -19.17 16.97 -9.04
CA SER A 46 -18.52 18.19 -9.49
C SER A 46 -17.12 18.37 -8.86
N LYS A 47 -16.20 19.01 -9.59
CA LYS A 47 -14.89 19.43 -9.06
C LYS A 47 -15.02 20.28 -7.79
N ALA A 48 -16.05 21.14 -7.75
CA ALA A 48 -16.33 21.99 -6.59
C ALA A 48 -16.67 21.15 -5.35
N MET A 49 -17.36 20.01 -5.51
CA MET A 49 -17.66 19.11 -4.39
C MET A 49 -16.37 18.49 -3.83
N VAL A 50 -15.46 17.98 -4.66
CA VAL A 50 -14.18 17.44 -4.21
C VAL A 50 -13.37 18.51 -3.49
N HIS A 51 -13.32 19.72 -4.04
CA HIS A 51 -12.63 20.85 -3.43
C HIS A 51 -13.23 21.24 -2.08
N ASN A 52 -14.57 21.26 -1.96
CA ASN A 52 -15.25 21.56 -0.69
C ASN A 52 -15.01 20.50 0.39
N VAL A 53 -14.75 19.24 0.01
CA VAL A 53 -14.50 18.14 0.96
C VAL A 53 -13.05 18.13 1.44
N PHE A 54 -12.09 18.40 0.55
CA PHE A 54 -10.67 18.20 0.83
C PHE A 54 -9.82 19.49 0.83
N GLY A 55 -10.32 20.57 0.22
CA GLY A 55 -9.59 21.85 0.13
C GLY A 55 -8.54 21.86 -0.98
N SER A 56 -7.54 20.99 -0.90
CA SER A 56 -6.46 20.90 -1.89
C SER A 56 -6.23 19.47 -2.38
N LYS A 57 -5.46 19.34 -3.47
CA LYS A 57 -5.01 18.02 -3.96
C LYS A 57 -4.03 17.35 -2.99
N ALA A 58 -3.22 18.14 -2.25
CA ALA A 58 -2.32 17.61 -1.24
C ALA A 58 -3.10 17.06 -0.03
N ASP A 59 -4.17 17.74 0.42
CA ASP A 59 -5.03 17.25 1.50
C ASP A 59 -5.82 16.01 1.06
N LEU A 60 -6.24 15.94 -0.20
CA LEU A 60 -6.84 14.74 -0.77
C LEU A 60 -5.86 13.56 -0.76
N ALA A 61 -4.61 13.77 -1.19
CA ALA A 61 -3.58 12.74 -1.16
C ALA A 61 -3.26 12.28 0.28
N LEU A 62 -3.21 13.21 1.24
CA LEU A 62 -3.08 12.86 2.65
C LEU A 62 -4.23 11.98 3.12
N ALA A 63 -5.48 12.35 2.80
CA ALA A 63 -6.64 11.54 3.16
C ALA A 63 -6.61 10.13 2.55
N CYS A 64 -6.09 9.97 1.33
CA CYS A 64 -5.88 8.68 0.71
C CYS A 64 -4.83 7.84 1.45
N LEU A 65 -3.69 8.43 1.82
CA LEU A 65 -2.63 7.76 2.57
C LEU A 65 -3.08 7.34 3.98
N GLU A 66 -3.94 8.15 4.63
CA GLU A 66 -4.55 7.83 5.92
C GLU A 66 -5.57 6.70 5.83
N GLU A 67 -6.26 6.56 4.70
CA GLU A 67 -7.21 5.47 4.46
C GLU A 67 -6.49 4.14 4.27
N VAL A 68 -5.48 4.09 3.36
CA VAL A 68 -4.86 2.82 2.96
C VAL A 68 -3.69 2.40 3.85
N GLY A 69 -2.92 3.34 4.38
CA GLY A 69 -1.67 3.05 5.08
C GLY A 69 -1.83 2.25 6.37
N PRO A 70 -2.69 2.64 7.32
CA PRO A 70 -2.86 1.93 8.57
C PRO A 70 -3.32 0.49 8.40
N GLY A 71 -4.25 0.24 7.47
CA GLY A 71 -4.75 -1.10 7.15
C GLY A 71 -3.65 -2.01 6.60
N LEU A 72 -2.83 -1.49 5.68
CA LEU A 72 -1.70 -2.22 5.11
C LEU A 72 -0.66 -2.57 6.19
N ILE A 73 -0.25 -1.61 7.01
CA ILE A 73 0.69 -1.82 8.12
C ILE A 73 0.17 -2.87 9.10
N ALA A 74 -1.09 -2.75 9.54
CA ALA A 74 -1.70 -3.67 10.48
C ALA A 74 -1.79 -5.11 9.93
N SER A 75 -2.16 -5.27 8.65
CA SER A 75 -2.23 -6.57 7.98
C SER A 75 -0.87 -7.24 7.90
N ILE A 76 0.18 -6.50 7.52
CA ILE A 76 1.55 -7.03 7.48
C ILE A 76 2.02 -7.40 8.88
N ALA A 77 1.80 -6.55 9.89
CA ALA A 77 2.19 -6.83 11.27
C ALA A 77 1.55 -8.13 11.80
N ALA A 78 0.27 -8.34 11.50
CA ALA A 78 -0.44 -9.55 11.91
C ALA A 78 0.08 -10.83 11.22
N ALA A 79 0.63 -10.70 10.00
CA ALA A 79 1.14 -11.83 9.22
C ALA A 79 2.59 -12.23 9.58
N GLN A 80 3.35 -11.39 10.28
CA GLN A 80 4.76 -11.65 10.59
C GLN A 80 4.97 -12.44 11.89
N THR A 81 4.15 -13.44 12.16
CA THR A 81 4.18 -14.23 13.40
C THR A 81 4.76 -15.64 13.22
N ALA A 82 4.84 -16.15 12.00
CA ALA A 82 5.38 -17.49 11.74
C ALA A 82 6.87 -17.56 12.05
N SER A 83 7.30 -18.64 12.69
CA SER A 83 8.71 -18.90 13.01
C SER A 83 9.52 -19.37 11.80
N ASP A 84 8.88 -20.06 10.84
CA ASP A 84 9.51 -20.45 9.60
C ASP A 84 9.59 -19.25 8.65
N PRO A 85 10.80 -18.89 8.15
CA PRO A 85 10.99 -17.71 7.29
C PRO A 85 10.23 -17.78 5.96
N GLY A 86 10.13 -18.98 5.35
CA GLY A 86 9.44 -19.17 4.08
C GLY A 86 7.92 -18.98 4.25
N GLN A 87 7.35 -19.55 5.30
CA GLN A 87 5.96 -19.36 5.67
C GLN A 87 5.67 -17.89 5.98
N ARG A 88 6.51 -17.23 6.76
CA ARG A 88 6.36 -15.81 7.11
C ARG A 88 6.41 -14.92 5.87
N ALA A 89 7.32 -15.18 4.92
CA ALA A 89 7.36 -14.45 3.66
C ALA A 89 6.06 -14.63 2.86
N GLN A 90 5.55 -15.85 2.77
CA GLN A 90 4.29 -16.15 2.08
C GLN A 90 3.09 -15.45 2.73
N GLU A 91 2.99 -15.51 4.06
CA GLU A 91 1.94 -14.83 4.82
C GLU A 91 2.02 -13.31 4.66
N THR A 92 3.23 -12.74 4.66
CA THR A 92 3.46 -11.31 4.41
C THR A 92 2.97 -10.89 3.02
N PHE A 93 3.28 -11.63 1.95
CA PHE A 93 2.76 -11.34 0.62
C PHE A 93 1.23 -11.46 0.56
N THR A 94 0.66 -12.49 1.18
CA THR A 94 -0.79 -12.65 1.26
C THR A 94 -1.43 -11.45 1.94
N ALA A 95 -0.85 -10.98 3.05
CA ALA A 95 -1.34 -9.80 3.78
C ALA A 95 -1.25 -8.51 2.94
N ILE A 96 -0.14 -8.30 2.21
CA ILE A 96 0.04 -7.14 1.33
C ILE A 96 -1.07 -7.11 0.28
N PHE A 97 -1.26 -8.18 -0.49
CA PHE A 97 -2.27 -8.20 -1.56
C PHE A 97 -3.69 -8.13 -1.02
N SER A 98 -3.99 -8.83 0.07
CA SER A 98 -5.33 -8.78 0.69
C SER A 98 -5.67 -7.39 1.21
N ALA A 99 -4.71 -6.69 1.83
CA ALA A 99 -4.93 -5.33 2.32
C ALA A 99 -5.14 -4.30 1.20
N MET A 100 -4.62 -4.58 0.00
CA MET A 100 -4.77 -3.72 -1.18
C MET A 100 -5.90 -4.17 -2.13
N ALA A 101 -6.70 -5.21 -1.77
CA ALA A 101 -7.71 -5.76 -2.67
C ALA A 101 -8.73 -4.72 -3.15
N ASP A 102 -9.15 -3.81 -2.25
CA ASP A 102 -10.10 -2.73 -2.54
C ASP A 102 -9.41 -1.46 -3.09
N HIS A 103 -8.08 -1.38 -3.01
CA HIS A 103 -7.28 -0.22 -3.39
C HIS A 103 -5.97 -0.68 -4.05
N ARG A 104 -6.09 -1.27 -5.24
CA ARG A 104 -4.98 -1.90 -5.97
C ARG A 104 -3.75 -1.00 -6.11
N HIS A 105 -3.94 0.28 -6.34
CA HIS A 105 -2.86 1.25 -6.54
C HIS A 105 -2.40 1.96 -5.25
N ALA A 106 -2.74 1.43 -4.07
CA ALA A 106 -2.32 1.99 -2.78
C ALA A 106 -0.79 2.02 -2.61
N TRP A 107 -0.10 0.97 -3.10
CA TRP A 107 1.35 0.89 -3.04
C TRP A 107 2.02 1.98 -3.88
N ALA A 108 1.56 2.19 -5.10
CA ALA A 108 2.07 3.24 -5.98
C ALA A 108 1.89 4.63 -5.35
N LEU A 109 0.73 4.89 -4.71
CA LEU A 109 0.50 6.16 -4.00
C LEU A 109 1.43 6.34 -2.80
N ILE A 110 1.68 5.31 -1.99
CA ILE A 110 2.60 5.37 -0.84
C ILE A 110 4.04 5.66 -1.33
N ASN A 111 4.42 5.12 -2.49
CA ASN A 111 5.76 5.27 -3.05
C ASN A 111 5.88 6.42 -4.06
N ASP A 112 4.86 7.26 -4.22
CA ASP A 112 4.89 8.38 -5.13
C ASP A 112 5.86 9.47 -4.64
N GLU A 113 6.94 9.68 -5.40
CA GLU A 113 7.96 10.69 -5.11
C GLU A 113 7.58 12.10 -5.61
N THR A 114 6.46 12.20 -6.35
CA THR A 114 5.99 13.50 -6.88
C THR A 114 5.07 14.25 -5.92
N LEU A 115 4.81 13.70 -4.72
CA LEU A 115 4.09 14.40 -3.67
C LEU A 115 4.83 15.71 -3.30
N PRO A 116 4.11 16.83 -3.08
CA PRO A 116 4.76 18.12 -2.86
C PRO A 116 5.67 18.10 -1.63
N GLU A 117 6.93 18.47 -1.82
CA GLU A 117 7.91 18.56 -0.75
C GLU A 117 7.38 19.48 0.38
N GLY A 118 7.61 19.06 1.63
CA GLY A 118 7.12 19.78 2.81
C GLY A 118 5.62 19.66 3.07
N SER A 119 4.84 18.97 2.23
CA SER A 119 3.41 18.72 2.49
C SER A 119 3.20 17.63 3.54
N ALA A 120 2.05 17.68 4.23
CA ALA A 120 1.64 16.61 5.14
C ALA A 120 1.49 15.25 4.43
N ALA A 121 1.09 15.24 3.15
CA ALA A 121 1.02 14.03 2.35
C ALA A 121 2.40 13.40 2.13
N ALA A 122 3.41 14.20 1.75
CA ALA A 122 4.78 13.71 1.59
C ALA A 122 5.37 13.17 2.91
N ALA A 123 5.14 13.88 4.02
CA ALA A 123 5.54 13.42 5.35
C ALA A 123 4.89 12.08 5.71
N ARG A 124 3.57 11.97 5.49
CA ARG A 124 2.81 10.73 5.77
C ARG A 124 3.27 9.55 4.91
N ALA A 125 3.50 9.77 3.62
CA ALA A 125 4.04 8.75 2.72
C ALA A 125 5.43 8.27 3.18
N MET A 126 6.30 9.19 3.61
CA MET A 126 7.61 8.86 4.17
C MET A 126 7.50 8.02 5.45
N GLU A 127 6.61 8.37 6.37
CA GLU A 127 6.35 7.58 7.58
C GLU A 127 5.93 6.15 7.25
N LEU A 128 5.00 5.98 6.30
CA LEU A 128 4.54 4.66 5.86
C LEU A 128 5.67 3.85 5.23
N ARG A 129 6.47 4.46 4.33
CA ARG A 129 7.64 3.81 3.73
C ARG A 129 8.66 3.36 4.78
N VAL A 130 8.95 4.20 5.78
CA VAL A 130 9.86 3.85 6.88
C VAL A 130 9.32 2.68 7.70
N GLN A 131 8.02 2.65 7.99
CA GLN A 131 7.39 1.54 8.72
C GLN A 131 7.46 0.24 7.91
N LEU A 132 7.07 0.26 6.63
CA LEU A 132 7.14 -0.90 5.73
C LEU A 132 8.56 -1.45 5.63
N ARG A 133 9.55 -0.59 5.43
CA ARG A 133 10.97 -0.98 5.39
C ARG A 133 11.43 -1.63 6.69
N ARG A 134 11.10 -1.04 7.85
CA ARG A 134 11.45 -1.64 9.16
C ARG A 134 10.88 -3.03 9.33
N MET A 135 9.65 -3.26 8.88
CA MET A 135 9.02 -4.58 8.96
C MET A 135 9.74 -5.59 8.07
N GLY A 136 10.16 -5.20 6.86
CA GLY A 136 11.00 -6.02 5.99
C GLY A 136 12.35 -6.36 6.63
N THR A 137 13.06 -5.36 7.15
CA THR A 137 14.38 -5.52 7.81
C THR A 137 14.33 -6.47 9.02
N VAL A 138 13.23 -6.48 9.79
CA VAL A 138 13.08 -7.46 10.87
C VAL A 138 13.03 -8.88 10.30
N GLY A 139 12.25 -9.11 9.26
CA GLY A 139 12.12 -10.42 8.61
C GLY A 139 13.43 -10.92 8.00
N THR A 140 14.14 -10.09 7.25
CA THR A 140 15.42 -10.44 6.60
C THR A 140 16.52 -10.71 7.62
N ARG A 141 16.57 -9.92 8.69
CA ARG A 141 17.52 -10.12 9.80
C ARG A 141 17.33 -11.47 10.48
N ASP A 142 16.10 -11.87 10.76
CA ASP A 142 15.81 -13.17 11.37
C ASP A 142 16.25 -14.33 10.46
N VAL A 143 16.06 -14.21 9.14
CA VAL A 143 16.52 -15.18 8.14
C VAL A 143 18.03 -15.35 8.21
N LEU A 144 18.79 -14.25 8.12
CA LEU A 144 20.26 -14.28 8.12
C LEU A 144 20.81 -14.76 9.48
N SER A 145 20.25 -14.27 10.58
CA SER A 145 20.69 -14.71 11.92
C SER A 145 20.45 -16.20 12.13
N GLY A 146 19.30 -16.72 11.66
CA GLY A 146 19.00 -18.15 11.71
C GLY A 146 19.97 -19.01 10.86
N ALA A 147 20.55 -18.44 9.82
CA ALA A 147 21.58 -19.06 8.98
C ALA A 147 23.01 -18.83 9.51
N GLY A 148 23.18 -18.12 10.63
CA GLY A 148 24.50 -17.78 11.20
C GLY A 148 25.25 -16.70 10.43
N LEU A 149 24.59 -15.97 9.52
CA LEU A 149 25.18 -14.88 8.74
C LEU A 149 25.00 -13.56 9.50
N THR A 150 26.11 -12.92 9.87
CA THR A 150 26.11 -11.71 10.69
C THR A 150 26.80 -10.52 10.04
N ASP A 151 27.25 -10.65 8.79
CA ASP A 151 27.86 -9.55 8.04
C ASP A 151 26.81 -8.46 7.76
N PRO A 152 27.07 -7.19 8.16
CA PRO A 152 26.16 -6.09 7.89
C PRO A 152 25.90 -5.83 6.39
N LEU A 153 26.83 -6.19 5.51
CA LEU A 153 26.67 -6.04 4.06
C LEU A 153 25.68 -7.09 3.50
N ASP A 154 25.70 -8.30 4.05
CA ASP A 154 24.71 -9.32 3.71
C ASP A 154 23.29 -8.88 4.12
N HIS A 155 23.17 -8.23 5.27
CA HIS A 155 21.90 -7.66 5.74
C HIS A 155 21.41 -6.54 4.81
N ASP A 156 22.25 -5.55 4.47
CA ASP A 156 21.89 -4.46 3.56
C ASP A 156 21.48 -4.99 2.18
N LEU A 157 22.21 -5.95 1.65
CA LEU A 157 21.90 -6.57 0.36
C LEU A 157 20.56 -7.31 0.39
N LEU A 158 20.31 -8.13 1.42
CA LEU A 158 19.06 -8.88 1.51
C LEU A 158 17.85 -7.96 1.71
N ASP A 159 17.97 -6.88 2.49
CA ASP A 159 16.93 -5.87 2.66
C ASP A 159 16.54 -5.26 1.31
N ARG A 160 17.51 -4.86 0.48
CA ARG A 160 17.29 -4.29 -0.86
C ARG A 160 16.66 -5.30 -1.82
N LEU A 161 17.11 -6.55 -1.78
CA LEU A 161 16.52 -7.62 -2.59
C LEU A 161 15.06 -7.86 -2.19
N TRP A 162 14.77 -7.88 -0.89
CA TRP A 162 13.40 -8.03 -0.40
C TRP A 162 12.50 -6.87 -0.85
N GLU A 163 12.93 -5.63 -0.67
CA GLU A 163 12.20 -4.45 -1.14
C GLU A 163 11.92 -4.53 -2.65
N SER A 164 12.92 -4.94 -3.44
CA SER A 164 12.78 -5.08 -4.89
C SER A 164 11.81 -6.19 -5.28
N ILE A 165 11.80 -7.32 -4.58
CA ILE A 165 10.86 -8.42 -4.82
C ILE A 165 9.43 -7.95 -4.54
N VAL A 166 9.19 -7.27 -3.40
CA VAL A 166 7.88 -6.75 -3.05
C VAL A 166 7.41 -5.73 -4.10
N ALA A 167 8.23 -4.75 -4.42
CA ALA A 167 7.91 -3.72 -5.42
C ALA A 167 7.59 -4.34 -6.79
N THR A 168 8.41 -5.27 -7.26
CA THR A 168 8.19 -5.96 -8.55
C THR A 168 6.89 -6.75 -8.54
N ALA A 169 6.62 -7.49 -7.46
CA ALA A 169 5.42 -8.29 -7.34
C ALA A 169 4.14 -7.44 -7.36
N VAL A 170 4.17 -6.30 -6.65
CA VAL A 170 3.03 -5.37 -6.61
C VAL A 170 2.84 -4.69 -7.95
N THR A 171 3.89 -4.14 -8.56
CA THR A 171 3.80 -3.48 -9.88
C THR A 171 3.31 -4.45 -10.94
N TRP A 172 3.83 -5.68 -10.94
CA TRP A 172 3.34 -6.71 -11.86
C TRP A 172 1.84 -6.96 -11.69
N TRP A 173 1.36 -7.02 -10.45
CA TRP A 173 -0.07 -7.20 -10.18
C TRP A 173 -0.91 -5.97 -10.58
N GLU A 174 -0.41 -4.75 -10.36
CA GLU A 174 -1.06 -3.53 -10.81
C GLU A 174 -1.28 -3.51 -12.33
N ASP A 175 -0.32 -4.03 -13.11
CA ASP A 175 -0.38 -4.13 -14.56
C ASP A 175 -1.30 -5.28 -15.07
N HIS A 176 -1.71 -6.20 -14.20
CA HIS A 176 -2.50 -7.38 -14.56
C HIS A 176 -3.86 -7.36 -13.84
N GLU A 177 -4.76 -6.49 -14.30
CA GLU A 177 -6.05 -6.22 -13.67
C GLU A 177 -7.00 -7.44 -13.63
N ASP A 178 -6.79 -8.43 -14.49
CA ASP A 178 -7.51 -9.69 -14.57
C ASP A 178 -7.15 -10.68 -13.43
N HIS A 179 -6.12 -10.39 -12.64
CA HIS A 179 -5.71 -11.19 -11.50
C HIS A 179 -6.17 -10.57 -10.17
N SER A 180 -6.86 -11.35 -9.36
CA SER A 180 -7.26 -10.94 -8.01
C SER A 180 -6.06 -10.92 -7.05
N ALA A 181 -6.22 -10.27 -5.90
CA ALA A 181 -5.25 -10.32 -4.80
C ALA A 181 -4.94 -11.76 -4.36
N GLN A 182 -5.96 -12.63 -4.34
CA GLN A 182 -5.82 -14.04 -3.99
C GLN A 182 -5.03 -14.82 -5.04
N ASP A 183 -5.27 -14.56 -6.34
CA ASP A 183 -4.50 -15.18 -7.43
C ASP A 183 -3.03 -14.82 -7.33
N MET A 184 -2.73 -13.56 -7.01
CA MET A 184 -1.36 -13.09 -6.86
C MET A 184 -0.67 -13.71 -5.65
N ALA A 185 -1.32 -13.78 -4.49
CA ALA A 185 -0.80 -14.45 -3.31
C ALA A 185 -0.48 -15.92 -3.59
N ALA A 186 -1.41 -16.65 -4.25
CA ALA A 186 -1.21 -18.04 -4.63
C ALA A 186 -0.05 -18.21 -5.65
N ARG A 187 0.12 -17.27 -6.58
CA ARG A 187 1.23 -17.27 -7.54
C ARG A 187 2.57 -17.14 -6.85
N LEU A 188 2.71 -16.18 -5.93
CA LEU A 188 3.94 -15.99 -5.17
C LEU A 188 4.25 -17.17 -4.25
N ALA A 189 3.25 -17.75 -3.61
CA ALA A 189 3.44 -18.96 -2.81
C ALA A 189 4.06 -20.10 -3.63
N ARG A 190 3.58 -20.32 -4.86
CA ARG A 190 4.17 -21.32 -5.76
C ARG A 190 5.61 -21.00 -6.16
N LEU A 191 5.90 -19.73 -6.50
CA LEU A 191 7.23 -19.30 -6.92
C LEU A 191 8.25 -19.40 -5.77
N LEU A 192 7.87 -18.96 -4.56
CA LEU A 192 8.71 -19.10 -3.36
C LEU A 192 8.95 -20.58 -3.03
N GLY A 193 7.94 -21.45 -3.17
CA GLY A 193 8.08 -22.89 -2.97
C GLY A 193 9.12 -23.52 -3.91
N VAL A 194 9.20 -23.10 -5.17
CA VAL A 194 10.22 -23.58 -6.11
C VAL A 194 11.62 -23.17 -5.68
N VAL A 195 11.80 -21.94 -5.23
CA VAL A 195 13.10 -21.42 -4.78
C VAL A 195 13.59 -22.12 -3.50
N THR A 196 12.67 -22.50 -2.61
CA THR A 196 13.02 -23.20 -1.35
C THR A 196 13.25 -24.69 -1.54
N LEU A 197 12.63 -25.32 -2.54
CA LEU A 197 12.80 -26.76 -2.84
C LEU A 197 14.07 -27.08 -3.66
N ALA A 198 14.77 -26.07 -4.17
CA ALA A 198 16.01 -26.22 -4.92
C ALA A 198 17.26 -26.42 -4.01
N ARG A 199 17.03 -26.77 -2.74
CA ARG A 199 18.06 -27.22 -1.79
C ARG A 199 17.98 -28.74 -1.67
#